data_552227fa421505d5278e8eb0b6f00b37
#
_entry.id   552227fa421505d5278e8eb0b6f00b37
#
_cell.length_a   1.000
_cell.length_b   1.000
_cell.length_c   1.000
_cell.angle_alpha   90.00
_cell.angle_beta   90.00
_cell.angle_gamma   90.00
#
_symmetry.space_group_name_H-M   'P 1'
#
loop_
_entity.id
_entity.type
_entity.pdbx_description
1 polymer ?
#
loop_
_entity_poly.entity_id
_entity_poly.type
_entity_poly.pdbx_seq_one_letter_code
_entity_poly.pdbx_strand_id
1 'polypeptide(L)'
;KVIGTVKEPNTEELLALDPDFVILSTDVESHVNLDNTLTQAGIPHAYFKVEAFEDYLSMLKICTDITGREDLYEENGLNIQKQIDEILARAEAAKPEEQPTVLFIRALSTTAKAKADDNMTCQMLEELGTDNIAARHQSLLEDLSMETIIAEDPDYIFVTTMGDSQKAIDALKAGIESNPAWGSLSAV
;
A
#
# COMPACT_ATOMS: atom_id res chain seq x y z
N LYS A 1 23.39 6.88 -8.42
CA LYS A 1 24.22 6.36 -7.31
C LYS A 1 23.30 5.95 -6.17
N VAL A 2 23.53 4.79 -5.57
CA VAL A 2 22.82 4.37 -4.35
C VAL A 2 23.54 4.97 -3.14
N ILE A 3 22.80 5.65 -2.26
CA ILE A 3 23.31 6.35 -1.07
C ILE A 3 22.80 5.73 0.24
N GLY A 4 22.59 4.43 0.28
CA GLY A 4 22.07 3.71 1.44
C GLY A 4 20.74 3.01 1.17
N THR A 5 20.06 2.61 2.22
CA THR A 5 18.71 2.04 2.16
C THR A 5 17.65 3.11 2.44
N VAL A 6 16.38 2.81 2.17
CA VAL A 6 15.28 3.71 2.49
C VAL A 6 15.24 4.05 3.99
N LYS A 7 15.53 3.08 4.86
CA LYS A 7 15.51 3.29 6.32
C LYS A 7 16.82 3.89 6.87
N GLU A 8 17.91 3.79 6.12
CA GLU A 8 19.24 4.23 6.55
C GLU A 8 19.95 4.93 5.38
N PRO A 9 19.52 6.15 5.02
CA PRO A 9 20.20 6.96 4.02
C PRO A 9 21.56 7.43 4.56
N ASN A 10 22.59 7.37 3.72
CA ASN A 10 23.90 7.90 4.09
C ASN A 10 23.91 9.42 3.89
N THR A 11 23.80 10.16 4.99
CA THR A 11 23.71 11.62 5.00
C THR A 11 24.95 12.28 4.43
N GLU A 12 26.15 11.75 4.72
CA GLU A 12 27.42 12.33 4.21
C GLU A 12 27.51 12.20 2.69
N GLU A 13 27.14 11.04 2.16
CA GLU A 13 27.08 10.82 0.71
C GLU A 13 26.00 11.65 0.03
N LEU A 14 24.85 11.85 0.69
CA LEU A 14 23.78 12.70 0.20
C LEU A 14 24.27 14.13 0.04
N LEU A 15 24.89 14.70 1.08
CA LEU A 15 25.46 16.05 1.05
C LEU A 15 26.59 16.18 0.02
N ALA A 16 27.45 15.16 -0.11
CA ALA A 16 28.53 15.15 -1.08
C ALA A 16 28.07 15.08 -2.55
N LEU A 17 26.82 14.68 -2.80
CA LEU A 17 26.22 14.72 -4.14
C LEU A 17 25.75 16.12 -4.56
N ASP A 18 25.62 17.05 -3.59
CA ASP A 18 25.14 18.41 -3.80
C ASP A 18 23.87 18.46 -4.68
N PRO A 19 22.77 17.80 -4.27
CA PRO A 19 21.58 17.70 -5.10
C PRO A 19 20.83 19.03 -5.15
N ASP A 20 20.25 19.36 -6.30
CA ASP A 20 19.41 20.54 -6.48
C ASP A 20 18.09 20.43 -5.68
N PHE A 21 17.62 19.21 -5.42
CA PHE A 21 16.37 18.94 -4.68
C PHE A 21 16.36 17.52 -4.10
N VAL A 22 15.76 17.33 -2.91
CA VAL A 22 15.62 16.04 -2.26
C VAL A 22 14.14 15.73 -2.00
N ILE A 23 13.71 14.55 -2.40
CA ILE A 23 12.35 14.03 -2.15
C ILE A 23 12.43 13.01 -1.02
N LEU A 24 11.58 13.16 -0.01
CA LEU A 24 11.56 12.40 1.23
C LEU A 24 10.15 11.90 1.53
N SER A 25 10.04 10.91 2.42
CA SER A 25 8.75 10.43 2.93
C SER A 25 8.59 10.81 4.41
N THR A 26 7.39 11.23 4.81
CA THR A 26 7.04 11.44 6.21
C THR A 26 6.89 10.14 6.99
N ASP A 27 6.69 9.00 6.31
CA ASP A 27 6.51 7.68 6.93
C ASP A 27 7.84 7.03 7.34
N VAL A 28 8.96 7.67 7.02
CA VAL A 28 10.30 7.16 7.32
C VAL A 28 10.98 8.12 8.30
N GLU A 29 11.10 7.71 9.56
CA GLU A 29 11.67 8.53 10.64
C GLU A 29 13.08 9.07 10.30
N SER A 30 13.93 8.26 9.69
CA SER A 30 15.26 8.69 9.26
C SER A 30 15.22 9.79 8.19
N HIS A 31 14.17 9.84 7.35
CA HIS A 31 13.97 10.93 6.41
C HIS A 31 13.57 12.22 7.12
N VAL A 32 12.64 12.13 8.08
CA VAL A 32 12.22 13.30 8.88
C VAL A 32 13.39 13.90 9.65
N ASN A 33 14.30 13.06 10.15
CA ASN A 33 15.49 13.48 10.86
C ASN A 33 16.52 14.21 9.98
N LEU A 34 16.42 14.14 8.65
CA LEU A 34 17.29 14.89 7.71
C LEU A 34 16.90 16.36 7.57
N ASP A 35 15.71 16.78 7.99
CA ASP A 35 15.18 18.13 7.77
C ASP A 35 16.16 19.24 8.16
N ASN A 36 16.63 19.22 9.41
CA ASN A 36 17.59 20.20 9.90
C ASN A 36 18.91 20.19 9.13
N THR A 37 19.39 19.03 8.74
CA THR A 37 20.65 18.87 8.02
C THR A 37 20.56 19.46 6.62
N LEU A 38 19.49 19.14 5.89
CA LEU A 38 19.24 19.65 4.55
C LEU A 38 18.98 21.16 4.56
N THR A 39 18.20 21.65 5.54
CA THR A 39 17.98 23.09 5.74
C THR A 39 19.28 23.85 5.99
N GLN A 40 20.16 23.34 6.87
CA GLN A 40 21.47 23.97 7.15
C GLN A 40 22.42 23.93 5.94
N ALA A 41 22.32 22.88 5.13
CA ALA A 41 23.08 22.76 3.89
C ALA A 41 22.50 23.62 2.75
N GLY A 42 21.33 24.23 2.94
CA GLY A 42 20.65 25.02 1.91
C GLY A 42 20.09 24.17 0.76
N ILE A 43 19.89 22.89 0.98
CA ILE A 43 19.37 21.96 -0.03
C ILE A 43 17.83 21.97 0.03
N PRO A 44 17.14 22.40 -1.05
CA PRO A 44 15.68 22.35 -1.12
C PRO A 44 15.18 20.92 -1.03
N HIS A 45 14.11 20.69 -0.25
CA HIS A 45 13.55 19.36 -0.10
C HIS A 45 12.05 19.41 0.17
N ALA A 46 11.36 18.30 -0.12
CA ALA A 46 9.94 18.13 0.15
C ALA A 46 9.65 16.75 0.74
N TYR A 47 8.63 16.71 1.59
CA TYR A 47 8.11 15.49 2.20
C TYR A 47 6.76 15.14 1.57
N PHE A 48 6.63 13.89 1.18
CA PHE A 48 5.36 13.35 0.71
C PHE A 48 4.89 12.22 1.62
N LYS A 49 3.57 12.15 1.80
CA LYS A 49 2.84 11.01 2.34
C LYS A 49 1.85 10.58 1.27
N VAL A 50 1.91 9.33 0.87
CA VAL A 50 1.04 8.78 -0.18
C VAL A 50 0.24 7.63 0.43
N GLU A 51 -1.01 7.90 0.79
CA GLU A 51 -1.94 6.93 1.38
C GLU A 51 -3.10 6.61 0.43
N ALA A 52 -3.44 7.55 -0.47
CA ALA A 52 -4.48 7.42 -1.47
C ALA A 52 -3.95 7.79 -2.87
N PHE A 53 -4.75 7.53 -3.90
CA PHE A 53 -4.36 7.86 -5.28
C PHE A 53 -4.27 9.36 -5.51
N GLU A 54 -5.09 10.15 -4.85
CA GLU A 54 -5.05 11.62 -4.89
C GLU A 54 -3.72 12.18 -4.34
N ASP A 55 -3.17 11.56 -3.30
CA ASP A 55 -1.85 11.93 -2.77
C ASP A 55 -0.76 11.65 -3.80
N TYR A 56 -0.86 10.50 -4.48
CA TYR A 56 0.04 10.15 -5.58
C TYR A 56 -0.04 11.16 -6.72
N LEU A 57 -1.24 11.55 -7.15
CA LEU A 57 -1.44 12.57 -8.18
C LEU A 57 -0.84 13.92 -7.77
N SER A 58 -1.05 14.32 -6.52
CA SER A 58 -0.50 15.57 -5.98
C SER A 58 1.04 15.54 -5.97
N MET A 59 1.63 14.46 -5.51
CA MET A 59 3.09 14.25 -5.52
C MET A 59 3.62 14.25 -6.96
N LEU A 60 2.99 13.49 -7.86
CA LEU A 60 3.42 13.40 -9.25
C LEU A 60 3.35 14.75 -9.95
N LYS A 61 2.28 15.55 -9.71
CA LYS A 61 2.14 16.89 -10.27
C LYS A 61 3.30 17.79 -9.85
N ILE A 62 3.64 17.81 -8.55
CA ILE A 62 4.76 18.61 -8.05
C ILE A 62 6.08 18.15 -8.68
N CYS A 63 6.34 16.84 -8.73
CA CYS A 63 7.55 16.30 -9.33
C CYS A 63 7.69 16.62 -10.81
N THR A 64 6.59 16.57 -11.56
CA THR A 64 6.59 16.88 -12.99
C THR A 64 6.68 18.38 -13.26
N ASP A 65 6.15 19.24 -12.38
CA ASP A 65 6.32 20.69 -12.46
C ASP A 65 7.81 21.08 -12.22
N ILE A 66 8.45 20.50 -11.21
CA ILE A 66 9.88 20.74 -10.92
C ILE A 66 10.75 20.34 -12.11
N THR A 67 10.42 19.24 -12.77
CA THR A 67 11.23 18.68 -13.88
C THR A 67 10.83 19.17 -15.25
N GLY A 68 9.72 19.95 -15.37
CA GLY A 68 9.15 20.40 -16.65
C GLY A 68 8.60 19.25 -17.51
N ARG A 69 8.18 18.12 -16.89
CA ARG A 69 7.73 16.89 -17.57
C ARG A 69 6.22 16.69 -17.40
N GLU A 70 5.43 17.66 -17.88
CA GLU A 70 3.96 17.58 -17.86
C GLU A 70 3.42 16.35 -18.63
N ASP A 71 4.15 15.91 -19.65
CA ASP A 71 3.86 14.67 -20.39
C ASP A 71 3.77 13.44 -19.46
N LEU A 72 4.64 13.35 -18.45
CA LEU A 72 4.62 12.26 -17.49
C LEU A 72 3.46 12.36 -16.48
N TYR A 73 3.00 13.57 -16.17
CA TYR A 73 1.80 13.74 -15.36
C TYR A 73 0.55 13.26 -16.11
N GLU A 74 0.44 13.57 -17.39
CA GLU A 74 -0.66 13.07 -18.23
C GLU A 74 -0.61 11.54 -18.33
N GLU A 75 0.56 10.98 -18.68
CA GLU A 75 0.74 9.55 -18.91
C GLU A 75 0.53 8.71 -17.64
N ASN A 76 1.20 9.07 -16.53
CA ASN A 76 1.25 8.26 -15.31
C ASN A 76 0.29 8.74 -14.21
N GLY A 77 -0.38 9.87 -14.40
CA GLY A 77 -1.39 10.41 -13.49
C GLY A 77 -2.78 10.36 -14.10
N LEU A 78 -3.09 11.30 -14.99
CA LEU A 78 -4.44 11.50 -15.51
C LEU A 78 -4.98 10.28 -16.28
N ASN A 79 -4.15 9.61 -17.08
CA ASN A 79 -4.56 8.40 -17.79
C ASN A 79 -4.84 7.24 -16.84
N ILE A 80 -4.12 7.15 -15.73
CA ILE A 80 -4.38 6.13 -14.70
C ILE A 80 -5.67 6.48 -13.95
N GLN A 81 -5.87 7.74 -13.56
CA GLN A 81 -7.12 8.20 -12.96
C GLN A 81 -8.33 7.81 -13.81
N LYS A 82 -8.28 8.10 -15.11
CA LYS A 82 -9.35 7.74 -16.03
C LYS A 82 -9.65 6.24 -16.04
N GLN A 83 -8.62 5.39 -16.00
CA GLN A 83 -8.81 3.94 -15.94
C GLN A 83 -9.45 3.50 -14.61
N ILE A 84 -9.07 4.13 -13.50
CA ILE A 84 -9.69 3.90 -12.19
C ILE A 84 -11.17 4.29 -12.25
N ASP A 85 -11.50 5.49 -12.74
CA ASP A 85 -12.87 5.98 -12.88
C ASP A 85 -13.74 5.03 -13.73
N GLU A 86 -13.20 4.51 -14.84
CA GLU A 86 -13.87 3.54 -15.70
C GLU A 86 -14.13 2.19 -14.98
N ILE A 87 -13.20 1.75 -14.12
CA ILE A 87 -13.36 0.53 -13.31
C ILE A 87 -14.43 0.74 -12.24
N LEU A 88 -14.38 1.85 -11.50
CA LEU A 88 -15.35 2.19 -10.47
C LEU A 88 -16.76 2.34 -11.05
N ALA A 89 -16.89 2.99 -12.21
CA ALA A 89 -18.17 3.09 -12.90
C ALA A 89 -18.75 1.72 -13.31
N ARG A 90 -17.90 0.77 -13.71
CA ARG A 90 -18.33 -0.60 -14.00
C ARG A 90 -18.74 -1.37 -12.75
N ALA A 91 -18.00 -1.20 -11.64
CA ALA A 91 -18.32 -1.81 -10.35
C ALA A 91 -19.69 -1.30 -9.85
N GLU A 92 -19.92 0.01 -9.90
CA GLU A 92 -21.22 0.59 -9.50
C GLU A 92 -22.36 0.13 -10.39
N ALA A 93 -22.14 0.01 -11.70
CA ALA A 93 -23.17 -0.49 -12.63
C ALA A 93 -23.50 -1.98 -12.45
N ALA A 94 -22.52 -2.77 -11.96
CA ALA A 94 -22.67 -4.20 -11.71
C ALA A 94 -23.12 -4.53 -10.28
N LYS A 95 -23.38 -3.50 -9.45
CA LYS A 95 -23.65 -3.62 -8.01
C LYS A 95 -24.61 -4.76 -7.70
N PRO A 96 -24.14 -5.81 -7.00
CA PRO A 96 -24.97 -6.94 -6.60
C PRO A 96 -26.00 -6.53 -5.53
N GLU A 97 -27.04 -7.35 -5.33
CA GLU A 97 -28.02 -7.13 -4.27
C GLU A 97 -27.36 -7.21 -2.88
N GLU A 98 -26.38 -8.11 -2.71
CA GLU A 98 -25.56 -8.24 -1.50
C GLU A 98 -24.13 -7.74 -1.78
N GLN A 99 -23.59 -6.97 -0.87
CA GLN A 99 -22.24 -6.44 -0.95
C GLN A 99 -21.23 -7.59 -0.78
N PRO A 100 -20.30 -7.81 -1.73
CA PRO A 100 -19.32 -8.88 -1.60
C PRO A 100 -18.40 -8.68 -0.39
N THR A 101 -18.20 -9.75 0.37
CA THR A 101 -17.29 -9.75 1.51
C THR A 101 -15.86 -10.10 1.08
N VAL A 102 -14.89 -9.38 1.63
CA VAL A 102 -13.48 -9.60 1.31
C VAL A 102 -12.63 -9.70 2.56
N LEU A 103 -11.54 -10.45 2.46
CA LEU A 103 -10.45 -10.43 3.44
C LEU A 103 -9.16 -10.04 2.73
N PHE A 104 -8.53 -8.96 3.15
CA PHE A 104 -7.23 -8.55 2.65
C PHE A 104 -6.12 -8.96 3.62
N ILE A 105 -5.17 -9.76 3.14
CA ILE A 105 -4.02 -10.27 3.90
C ILE A 105 -2.73 -9.71 3.32
N ARG A 106 -1.88 -9.17 4.17
CA ARG A 106 -0.49 -8.84 3.87
C ARG A 106 0.42 -9.93 4.44
N ALA A 107 1.03 -10.70 3.54
CA ALA A 107 2.00 -11.73 3.88
C ALA A 107 3.42 -11.14 3.90
N LEU A 108 4.13 -11.38 4.99
CA LEU A 108 5.53 -11.02 5.21
C LEU A 108 6.36 -12.31 5.31
N SER A 109 7.67 -12.21 5.24
CA SER A 109 8.57 -13.38 5.25
C SER A 109 8.44 -14.28 6.51
N THR A 110 7.85 -13.77 7.59
CA THR A 110 7.74 -14.50 8.88
C THR A 110 6.33 -14.53 9.45
N THR A 111 5.39 -13.77 8.87
CA THR A 111 4.03 -13.63 9.40
C THR A 111 3.07 -13.17 8.33
N ALA A 112 1.78 -13.32 8.57
CA ALA A 112 0.73 -12.73 7.76
C ALA A 112 -0.23 -11.95 8.68
N LYS A 113 -0.79 -10.85 8.19
CA LYS A 113 -1.74 -10.01 8.93
C LYS A 113 -2.86 -9.55 8.02
N ALA A 114 -4.06 -9.56 8.53
CA ALA A 114 -5.15 -8.82 7.89
C ALA A 114 -4.91 -7.33 8.01
N LYS A 115 -5.49 -6.58 7.09
CA LYS A 115 -5.47 -5.11 7.06
C LYS A 115 -6.88 -4.58 6.87
N ALA A 116 -7.10 -3.42 7.44
CA ALA A 116 -8.34 -2.66 7.32
C ALA A 116 -8.04 -1.26 6.74
N ASP A 117 -8.64 -0.23 7.29
CA ASP A 117 -8.71 1.15 6.75
C ASP A 117 -7.35 1.87 6.63
N ASP A 118 -6.33 1.37 7.31
CA ASP A 118 -4.97 1.92 7.31
C ASP A 118 -4.13 1.52 6.07
N ASN A 119 -4.78 1.09 4.99
CA ASN A 119 -4.08 0.54 3.84
C ASN A 119 -4.74 0.92 2.51
N MET A 120 -3.96 1.45 1.58
CA MET A 120 -4.44 1.85 0.24
C MET A 120 -5.22 0.72 -0.47
N THR A 121 -4.77 -0.55 -0.38
CA THR A 121 -5.48 -1.66 -1.02
C THR A 121 -6.87 -1.88 -0.41
N CYS A 122 -7.03 -1.68 0.90
CA CYS A 122 -8.32 -1.78 1.54
C CYS A 122 -9.26 -0.66 1.09
N GLN A 123 -8.74 0.57 0.95
CA GLN A 123 -9.51 1.70 0.40
C GLN A 123 -9.96 1.41 -1.04
N MET A 124 -9.07 0.88 -1.89
CA MET A 124 -9.45 0.47 -3.26
C MET A 124 -10.54 -0.60 -3.29
N LEU A 125 -10.49 -1.58 -2.37
CA LEU A 125 -11.53 -2.60 -2.25
C LEU A 125 -12.86 -2.00 -1.78
N GLU A 126 -12.84 -1.06 -0.85
CA GLU A 126 -14.03 -0.33 -0.39
C GLU A 126 -14.65 0.51 -1.51
N GLU A 127 -13.83 1.24 -2.29
CA GLU A 127 -14.27 2.00 -3.46
C GLU A 127 -14.92 1.12 -4.54
N LEU A 128 -14.48 -0.14 -4.65
CA LEU A 128 -15.13 -1.15 -5.51
C LEU A 128 -16.45 -1.67 -4.95
N GLY A 129 -16.87 -1.22 -3.76
CA GLY A 129 -18.11 -1.59 -3.12
C GLY A 129 -18.06 -2.91 -2.37
N THR A 130 -16.90 -3.35 -1.91
CA THR A 130 -16.76 -4.56 -1.08
C THR A 130 -16.79 -4.24 0.41
N ASP A 131 -17.11 -5.25 1.24
CA ASP A 131 -17.06 -5.20 2.70
C ASP A 131 -15.86 -5.98 3.21
N ASN A 132 -14.86 -5.28 3.75
CA ASN A 132 -13.67 -5.92 4.33
C ASN A 132 -13.97 -6.42 5.75
N ILE A 133 -14.09 -7.74 5.92
CA ILE A 133 -14.43 -8.36 7.21
C ILE A 133 -13.42 -8.02 8.31
N ALA A 134 -12.17 -7.70 7.98
CA ALA A 134 -11.16 -7.29 8.98
C ALA A 134 -11.49 -5.96 9.65
N ALA A 135 -12.27 -5.08 9.02
CA ALA A 135 -12.66 -3.79 9.60
C ALA A 135 -13.58 -3.93 10.82
N ARG A 136 -14.32 -5.05 10.91
CA ARG A 136 -15.25 -5.30 12.03
C ARG A 136 -14.77 -6.36 13.02
N HIS A 137 -13.62 -7.00 12.78
CA HIS A 137 -13.08 -8.07 13.63
C HIS A 137 -11.65 -7.82 14.07
N GLN A 138 -11.49 -7.32 15.29
CA GLN A 138 -10.16 -7.05 15.90
C GLN A 138 -9.27 -8.30 15.93
N SER A 139 -9.85 -9.49 16.11
CA SER A 139 -9.11 -10.77 16.11
C SER A 139 -8.41 -11.08 14.79
N LEU A 140 -8.94 -10.56 13.66
CA LEU A 140 -8.29 -10.71 12.35
C LEU A 140 -7.06 -9.81 12.21
N LEU A 141 -7.13 -8.59 12.79
CA LEU A 141 -6.01 -7.64 12.75
C LEU A 141 -4.86 -8.05 13.67
N GLU A 142 -5.16 -8.74 14.78
CA GLU A 142 -4.17 -9.18 15.75
C GLU A 142 -3.48 -10.48 15.31
N ASP A 143 -4.25 -11.55 15.07
CA ASP A 143 -3.72 -12.92 14.92
C ASP A 143 -4.23 -13.68 13.68
N LEU A 144 -4.94 -13.05 12.75
CA LEU A 144 -5.59 -13.76 11.63
C LEU A 144 -6.42 -14.96 12.11
N SER A 145 -7.30 -14.73 13.09
CA SER A 145 -8.13 -15.79 13.69
C SER A 145 -8.84 -16.65 12.64
N MET A 146 -8.41 -17.91 12.52
CA MET A 146 -9.00 -18.85 11.59
C MET A 146 -10.47 -19.14 11.92
N GLU A 147 -10.84 -19.14 13.19
CA GLU A 147 -12.24 -19.29 13.62
C GLU A 147 -13.10 -18.17 13.08
N THR A 148 -12.61 -16.93 13.14
CA THR A 148 -13.31 -15.76 12.61
C THR A 148 -13.39 -15.81 11.07
N ILE A 149 -12.31 -16.21 10.39
CA ILE A 149 -12.31 -16.36 8.92
C ILE A 149 -13.35 -17.39 8.46
N ILE A 150 -13.43 -18.53 9.15
CA ILE A 150 -14.40 -19.58 8.83
C ILE A 150 -15.83 -19.13 9.12
N ALA A 151 -16.04 -18.41 10.24
CA ALA A 151 -17.39 -17.93 10.61
C ALA A 151 -17.93 -16.86 9.65
N GLU A 152 -17.05 -16.03 9.12
CA GLU A 152 -17.38 -14.98 8.16
C GLU A 152 -17.46 -15.48 6.72
N ASP A 153 -16.73 -16.55 6.38
CA ASP A 153 -16.66 -17.19 5.06
C ASP A 153 -16.63 -16.16 3.90
N PRO A 154 -15.57 -15.34 3.80
CA PRO A 154 -15.55 -14.24 2.84
C PRO A 154 -15.63 -14.74 1.39
N ASP A 155 -16.31 -13.97 0.52
CA ASP A 155 -16.43 -14.29 -0.91
C ASP A 155 -15.08 -14.25 -1.65
N TYR A 156 -14.17 -13.38 -1.20
CA TYR A 156 -12.84 -13.24 -1.80
C TYR A 156 -11.76 -13.04 -0.73
N ILE A 157 -10.59 -13.63 -0.99
CA ILE A 157 -9.38 -13.40 -0.18
C ILE A 157 -8.29 -12.84 -1.09
N PHE A 158 -7.86 -11.61 -0.80
CA PHE A 158 -6.75 -10.97 -1.50
C PHE A 158 -5.49 -11.06 -0.66
N VAL A 159 -4.40 -11.53 -1.26
CA VAL A 159 -3.10 -11.64 -0.60
C VAL A 159 -2.06 -10.83 -1.34
N THR A 160 -1.38 -9.93 -0.62
CA THR A 160 -0.18 -9.27 -1.13
C THR A 160 1.05 -9.71 -0.34
N THR A 161 2.19 -9.79 -1.02
CA THR A 161 3.47 -10.10 -0.38
C THR A 161 4.28 -8.84 -0.16
N MET A 162 5.06 -8.79 0.91
CA MET A 162 6.01 -7.71 1.20
C MET A 162 7.38 -8.27 1.55
N GLY A 163 8.41 -7.76 0.88
CA GLY A 163 9.79 -8.25 0.99
C GLY A 163 10.07 -9.41 0.05
N ASP A 164 10.60 -10.52 0.57
CA ASP A 164 10.84 -11.75 -0.20
C ASP A 164 9.51 -12.48 -0.42
N SER A 165 8.99 -12.37 -1.64
CA SER A 165 7.67 -12.91 -2.00
C SER A 165 7.56 -14.41 -1.79
N GLN A 166 8.63 -15.18 -2.10
CA GLN A 166 8.57 -16.64 -1.92
C GLN A 166 8.50 -17.02 -0.45
N LYS A 167 9.30 -16.40 0.41
CA LYS A 167 9.24 -16.61 1.86
C LYS A 167 7.90 -16.19 2.45
N ALA A 168 7.32 -15.09 1.96
CA ALA A 168 6.01 -14.62 2.41
C ALA A 168 4.89 -15.63 2.07
N ILE A 169 4.90 -16.19 0.85
CA ILE A 169 3.98 -17.24 0.42
C ILE A 169 4.17 -18.51 1.26
N ASP A 170 5.41 -18.93 1.49
CA ASP A 170 5.71 -20.14 2.28
C ASP A 170 5.27 -19.97 3.75
N ALA A 171 5.45 -18.76 4.33
CA ALA A 171 4.98 -18.44 5.67
C ALA A 171 3.44 -18.43 5.76
N LEU A 172 2.75 -17.90 4.75
CA LEU A 172 1.29 -17.94 4.66
C LEU A 172 0.77 -19.38 4.62
N LYS A 173 1.34 -20.21 3.75
CA LYS A 173 0.96 -21.62 3.60
C LYS A 173 1.20 -22.41 4.88
N ALA A 174 2.36 -22.22 5.52
CA ALA A 174 2.69 -22.89 6.78
C ALA A 174 1.80 -22.41 7.95
N GLY A 175 1.34 -21.18 7.91
CA GLY A 175 0.46 -20.60 8.93
C GLY A 175 -1.01 -20.98 8.71
N ILE A 176 -1.73 -20.19 7.94
CA ILE A 176 -3.19 -20.31 7.83
C ILE A 176 -3.66 -21.37 6.83
N GLU A 177 -3.00 -21.51 5.66
CA GLU A 177 -3.39 -22.50 4.65
C GLU A 177 -3.15 -23.94 5.08
N SER A 178 -2.31 -24.18 6.11
CA SER A 178 -2.13 -25.51 6.68
C SER A 178 -3.32 -26.01 7.51
N ASN A 179 -4.24 -25.11 7.88
CA ASN A 179 -5.45 -25.50 8.59
C ASN A 179 -6.42 -26.20 7.60
N PRO A 180 -6.88 -27.45 7.90
CA PRO A 180 -7.78 -28.18 7.02
C PRO A 180 -9.08 -27.42 6.67
N ALA A 181 -9.54 -26.55 7.56
CA ALA A 181 -10.72 -25.73 7.35
C ALA A 181 -10.55 -24.63 6.30
N TRP A 182 -9.29 -24.26 5.98
CA TRP A 182 -9.01 -23.29 4.92
C TRP A 182 -9.62 -23.71 3.57
N GLY A 183 -9.47 -24.98 3.20
CA GLY A 183 -10.02 -25.52 1.95
C GLY A 183 -11.55 -25.66 1.91
N SER A 184 -12.26 -25.29 2.99
CA SER A 184 -13.72 -25.25 3.02
C SER A 184 -14.33 -23.86 2.83
N LEU A 185 -13.47 -22.84 2.73
CA LEU A 185 -13.91 -21.46 2.51
C LEU A 185 -14.45 -21.27 1.09
N SER A 186 -15.47 -20.43 0.95
CA SER A 186 -16.08 -20.07 -0.34
C SER A 186 -15.07 -19.39 -1.29
N ALA A 187 -14.09 -18.69 -0.75
CA ALA A 187 -13.03 -17.99 -1.48
C ALA A 187 -11.88 -18.91 -1.95
N VAL A 188 -11.83 -20.21 -1.58
CA VAL A 188 -10.77 -21.18 -1.86
C VAL A 188 -11.32 -22.34 -2.67
#